data_f962974784844517fb862fe6272b4eb3
#
_entry.id   f962974784844517fb862fe6272b4eb3
#
_cell.length_a   1.000
_cell.length_b   1.000
_cell.length_c   1.000
_cell.angle_alpha   90.00
_cell.angle_beta   90.00
_cell.angle_gamma   90.00
#
_symmetry.space_group_name_H-M   'P 1'
#
loop_
_entity.id
_entity.type
_entity.pdbx_description
1 polymer ?
#
loop_
_entity_poly.entity_id
_entity_poly.type
_entity_poly.pdbx_seq_one_letter_code
_entity_poly.pdbx_strand_id
1 'polypeptide(L)'
;SKDALPAIDKYALPENAMASIGPNLVEGLTLDDIDDNVTVDMTETDMEQTHLTYMYADDEDVTYPFGYGLSYSEFTYSGMNAKADKDGNIDVSVTVKNTGNVDTSDVVEIYASNPDSSYGDTVPQKKLVGFEKVALKAGESANVDIHVDASALEVWDVNAGEYVVEDGTYQLYAAHSSDLKGENVLSKKVKVSGSTLSNADTAEKLNVWSSSFTASDVKYVEYSKGNTAEAAAADSDEIFAVMAKKSGAYTALLNVDLDQVKQAVLNVASTEAQNGIELRLDAPDGKLIGSVNYGATEAVTSARTSENGVDAGTYTELGYTTASTDLSGASGVHNVYLVFKNANARVEGIQFVTSGVTIPDGLANEADENGNWN
;
A
#
# COMPACT_ATOMS: atom_id res chain seq x y z
N SER A 1 12.22 11.82 -14.43
CA SER A 1 12.02 12.11 -15.87
C SER A 1 10.53 12.09 -16.19
N LYS A 2 10.10 12.74 -17.27
CA LYS A 2 8.69 12.67 -17.73
C LYS A 2 8.21 11.23 -18.00
N ASP A 3 9.15 10.32 -18.16
CA ASP A 3 8.89 8.92 -18.51
C ASP A 3 8.73 8.03 -17.25
N ALA A 4 9.09 8.54 -16.07
CA ALA A 4 8.98 7.85 -14.80
C ALA A 4 7.64 8.12 -14.09
N LEU A 5 6.98 9.21 -14.43
CA LEU A 5 5.61 9.41 -13.97
C LEU A 5 4.71 8.51 -14.82
N PRO A 6 3.81 7.73 -14.22
CA PRO A 6 2.75 7.07 -14.98
C PRO A 6 2.08 8.09 -15.87
N ALA A 7 1.65 7.69 -17.06
CA ALA A 7 0.94 8.58 -17.96
C ALA A 7 -0.17 9.30 -17.19
N ILE A 8 -0.36 10.59 -17.47
CA ILE A 8 -1.29 11.45 -16.72
C ILE A 8 -2.72 10.90 -16.71
N ASP A 9 -3.06 10.11 -17.70
CA ASP A 9 -4.28 9.32 -17.82
C ASP A 9 -4.40 8.21 -16.72
N LYS A 10 -3.30 7.73 -16.13
CA LYS A 10 -3.35 6.84 -14.96
C LYS A 10 -3.83 7.55 -13.68
N TYR A 11 -3.74 8.86 -13.64
CA TYR A 11 -4.24 9.70 -12.54
C TYR A 11 -5.53 10.41 -12.90
N ALA A 12 -5.95 10.36 -14.15
CA ALA A 12 -7.25 10.85 -14.54
C ALA A 12 -8.30 9.95 -13.93
N LEU A 13 -9.16 10.52 -13.11
CA LEU A 13 -10.37 9.84 -12.70
C LEU A 13 -11.09 9.37 -13.97
N PRO A 14 -11.66 8.15 -14.02
CA PRO A 14 -12.50 7.74 -15.13
C PRO A 14 -13.52 8.84 -15.44
N GLU A 15 -13.84 9.08 -16.70
CA GLU A 15 -14.80 10.14 -17.07
C GLU A 15 -16.10 10.07 -16.28
N ASN A 16 -16.54 8.85 -15.97
CA ASN A 16 -17.71 8.60 -15.14
C ASN A 16 -17.48 8.89 -13.64
N ALA A 17 -16.25 8.81 -13.12
CA ALA A 17 -15.96 9.17 -11.73
C ALA A 17 -15.97 10.70 -11.52
N MET A 18 -15.65 11.48 -12.53
CA MET A 18 -15.77 12.94 -12.49
C MET A 18 -17.23 13.38 -12.28
N ALA A 19 -18.19 12.66 -12.84
CA ALA A 19 -19.61 12.95 -12.66
C ALA A 19 -20.10 12.63 -11.23
N SER A 20 -19.43 11.73 -10.49
CA SER A 20 -19.81 11.34 -9.13
C SER A 20 -19.23 12.25 -8.03
N ILE A 21 -18.23 13.06 -8.32
CA ILE A 21 -17.56 13.92 -7.31
C ILE A 21 -18.34 15.21 -7.03
N GLY A 22 -19.42 15.46 -7.77
CA GLY A 22 -20.34 16.55 -7.59
C GLY A 22 -20.02 17.81 -8.41
N PRO A 23 -21.00 18.69 -8.61
CA PRO A 23 -20.96 19.79 -9.56
C PRO A 23 -19.94 20.89 -9.24
N ASN A 24 -19.31 20.86 -8.09
CA ASN A 24 -18.35 21.89 -7.65
C ASN A 24 -16.94 21.69 -8.23
N LEU A 25 -16.67 20.62 -8.94
CA LEU A 25 -15.34 20.31 -9.52
C LEU A 25 -15.18 20.71 -10.99
N VAL A 26 -16.29 20.97 -11.66
CA VAL A 26 -16.28 21.47 -13.05
C VAL A 26 -17.06 22.76 -13.09
N GLU A 27 -16.38 23.87 -13.34
CA GLU A 27 -17.00 25.20 -13.40
C GLU A 27 -18.10 25.20 -14.47
N GLY A 28 -19.36 25.39 -14.04
CA GLY A 28 -20.53 25.47 -14.92
C GLY A 28 -21.42 24.22 -14.98
N LEU A 29 -21.04 23.11 -14.36
CA LEU A 29 -21.94 21.97 -14.21
C LEU A 29 -22.87 22.15 -13.01
N THR A 30 -24.16 21.94 -13.24
CA THR A 30 -25.20 21.93 -12.20
C THR A 30 -25.68 20.50 -11.96
N LEU A 31 -26.38 20.28 -10.82
CA LEU A 31 -26.99 18.97 -10.53
C LEU A 31 -27.98 18.50 -11.61
N ASP A 32 -28.58 19.46 -12.34
CA ASP A 32 -29.52 19.18 -13.43
C ASP A 32 -28.81 18.72 -14.73
N ASP A 33 -27.48 18.90 -14.80
CA ASP A 33 -26.66 18.44 -15.93
C ASP A 33 -26.14 17.00 -15.74
N ILE A 34 -26.35 16.43 -14.55
CA ILE A 34 -26.01 15.03 -14.24
C ILE A 34 -27.16 14.15 -14.73
N ASP A 35 -26.91 13.38 -15.79
CA ASP A 35 -27.86 12.37 -16.26
C ASP A 35 -28.09 11.35 -15.14
N ASP A 36 -29.35 11.15 -14.72
CA ASP A 36 -29.76 10.16 -13.70
C ASP A 36 -29.36 8.71 -14.09
N ASN A 37 -28.90 8.51 -15.33
CA ASN A 37 -28.43 7.23 -15.84
C ASN A 37 -26.88 7.10 -15.82
N VAL A 38 -26.14 8.09 -15.29
CA VAL A 38 -24.70 7.94 -15.10
C VAL A 38 -24.46 7.05 -13.90
N THR A 39 -24.33 5.76 -14.13
CA THR A 39 -23.80 4.81 -13.16
C THR A 39 -22.28 4.91 -13.19
N VAL A 40 -21.70 5.35 -12.08
CA VAL A 40 -20.26 5.21 -11.89
C VAL A 40 -19.96 3.73 -11.74
N ASP A 41 -19.24 3.17 -12.69
CA ASP A 41 -18.75 1.81 -12.56
C ASP A 41 -17.60 1.81 -11.55
N MET A 42 -17.93 1.58 -10.27
CA MET A 42 -16.96 1.45 -9.19
C MET A 42 -16.37 0.04 -9.09
N THR A 43 -16.73 -0.84 -10.04
CA THR A 43 -16.33 -2.26 -10.00
C THR A 43 -14.86 -2.49 -10.34
N GLU A 44 -14.17 -1.49 -10.88
CA GLU A 44 -12.75 -1.59 -11.21
C GLU A 44 -11.99 -0.36 -10.72
N THR A 45 -11.15 -0.51 -9.71
CA THR A 45 -10.28 0.56 -9.20
C THR A 45 -8.82 0.14 -9.34
N ASP A 46 -8.02 1.04 -9.89
CA ASP A 46 -6.58 0.83 -10.05
C ASP A 46 -5.87 0.92 -8.69
N MET A 47 -5.18 -0.13 -8.27
CA MET A 47 -4.43 -0.18 -7.01
C MET A 47 -3.05 0.48 -7.11
N GLU A 48 -2.58 0.84 -8.30
CA GLU A 48 -1.24 1.43 -8.48
C GLU A 48 -1.12 2.85 -7.92
N GLN A 49 -2.17 3.43 -7.37
CA GLN A 49 -2.15 4.77 -6.78
C GLN A 49 -1.55 4.82 -5.36
N THR A 50 -1.11 3.70 -4.82
CA THR A 50 -0.35 3.66 -3.57
C THR A 50 1.12 3.97 -3.83
N HIS A 51 1.79 4.65 -2.91
CA HIS A 51 3.23 4.96 -2.99
C HIS A 51 3.65 5.98 -4.07
N LEU A 52 2.75 6.88 -4.47
CA LEU A 52 3.02 7.90 -5.51
C LEU A 52 3.75 9.16 -5.03
N THR A 53 3.97 9.30 -3.74
CA THR A 53 4.56 10.52 -3.17
C THR A 53 6.08 10.46 -3.15
N TYR A 54 6.72 11.62 -2.88
CA TYR A 54 8.16 11.73 -2.71
C TYR A 54 8.73 10.74 -1.69
N MET A 55 7.91 10.25 -0.76
CA MET A 55 8.32 9.31 0.30
C MET A 55 8.79 7.95 -0.24
N TYR A 56 8.32 7.59 -1.46
CA TYR A 56 8.57 6.28 -2.07
C TYR A 56 9.26 6.39 -3.45
N ALA A 57 9.29 7.60 -4.03
CA ALA A 57 9.86 7.80 -5.34
C ALA A 57 11.38 7.55 -5.35
N ASP A 58 11.85 6.81 -6.34
CA ASP A 58 13.27 6.67 -6.61
C ASP A 58 13.87 8.02 -7.01
N ASP A 59 15.05 8.34 -6.46
CA ASP A 59 15.70 9.64 -6.72
C ASP A 59 15.99 9.87 -8.21
N GLU A 60 16.19 8.80 -8.99
CA GLU A 60 16.46 8.84 -10.44
C GLU A 60 15.25 9.36 -11.23
N ASP A 61 14.06 9.18 -10.69
CA ASP A 61 12.79 9.54 -11.30
C ASP A 61 12.35 10.96 -10.97
N VAL A 62 13.00 11.60 -10.00
CA VAL A 62 12.60 12.91 -9.48
C VAL A 62 13.38 14.03 -10.18
N THR A 63 12.69 14.94 -10.84
CA THR A 63 13.30 16.13 -11.46
C THR A 63 13.61 17.21 -10.41
N TYR A 64 12.70 17.43 -9.48
CA TYR A 64 12.86 18.32 -8.33
C TYR A 64 12.40 17.60 -7.07
N PRO A 65 13.30 17.32 -6.11
CA PRO A 65 12.91 16.65 -4.87
C PRO A 65 11.94 17.53 -4.07
N PHE A 66 11.12 16.90 -3.24
CA PHE A 66 10.25 17.61 -2.31
C PHE A 66 11.10 18.51 -1.39
N GLY A 67 10.65 19.74 -1.12
CA GLY A 67 11.43 20.74 -0.39
C GLY A 67 12.43 21.52 -1.24
N TYR A 68 12.68 21.11 -2.50
CA TYR A 68 13.64 21.82 -3.35
C TYR A 68 13.27 23.29 -3.52
N GLY A 69 14.27 24.16 -3.30
CA GLY A 69 14.13 25.59 -3.49
C GLY A 69 15.49 26.24 -3.77
N LEU A 70 15.46 27.46 -4.30
CA LEU A 70 16.64 28.29 -4.49
C LEU A 70 16.71 29.33 -3.37
N SER A 71 17.92 29.57 -2.87
CA SER A 71 18.20 30.62 -1.91
C SER A 71 19.11 31.68 -2.50
N TYR A 72 19.06 32.89 -1.98
CA TYR A 72 20.01 33.97 -2.31
C TYR A 72 21.33 33.85 -1.54
N SER A 73 21.47 32.85 -0.68
CA SER A 73 22.67 32.55 0.08
C SER A 73 22.89 31.04 0.16
N GLU A 74 24.09 30.63 0.58
CA GLU A 74 24.45 29.24 0.80
C GLU A 74 24.41 28.94 2.29
N PHE A 75 23.93 27.73 2.65
CA PHE A 75 23.90 27.25 4.02
C PHE A 75 24.65 25.93 4.13
N THR A 76 25.28 25.71 5.29
CA THR A 76 25.90 24.43 5.62
C THR A 76 25.38 23.93 6.96
N TYR A 77 25.17 22.63 7.04
CA TYR A 77 24.73 21.94 8.25
C TYR A 77 25.87 21.20 8.91
N SER A 78 25.90 21.17 10.24
CA SER A 78 26.89 20.44 11.03
C SER A 78 26.33 20.07 12.41
N GLY A 79 27.02 19.18 13.12
CA GLY A 79 26.78 18.92 14.52
C GLY A 79 25.38 18.35 14.85
N MET A 80 24.79 17.57 13.92
CA MET A 80 23.50 16.94 14.16
C MET A 80 23.52 16.03 15.38
N ASN A 81 22.59 16.26 16.30
CA ASN A 81 22.30 15.37 17.41
C ASN A 81 20.82 15.01 17.40
N ALA A 82 20.46 13.79 17.85
CA ALA A 82 19.09 13.34 17.93
C ALA A 82 18.91 12.38 19.11
N LYS A 83 17.83 12.53 19.85
CA LYS A 83 17.53 11.69 21.01
C LYS A 83 16.03 11.46 21.11
N ALA A 84 15.61 10.20 21.15
CA ALA A 84 14.24 9.85 21.46
C ALA A 84 13.98 9.84 22.97
N ASP A 85 12.78 10.20 23.35
CA ASP A 85 12.25 10.02 24.69
C ASP A 85 11.55 8.65 24.84
N LYS A 86 10.97 8.39 26.00
CA LYS A 86 10.25 7.13 26.31
C LYS A 86 8.91 6.99 25.57
N ASP A 87 8.36 8.08 25.07
CA ASP A 87 7.06 8.14 24.39
C ASP A 87 7.23 8.15 22.86
N GLY A 88 8.48 8.03 22.37
CA GLY A 88 8.81 7.96 20.95
C GLY A 88 9.00 9.31 20.26
N ASN A 89 8.83 10.44 20.96
CA ASN A 89 9.18 11.75 20.42
C ASN A 89 10.69 11.89 20.28
N ILE A 90 11.15 12.68 19.30
CA ILE A 90 12.58 12.87 19.05
C ILE A 90 12.92 14.35 19.09
N ASP A 91 13.88 14.71 19.95
CA ASP A 91 14.50 16.03 19.92
C ASP A 91 15.74 15.98 19.03
N VAL A 92 15.75 16.82 17.98
CA VAL A 92 16.85 16.96 17.02
C VAL A 92 17.46 18.35 17.16
N SER A 93 18.78 18.44 17.14
CA SER A 93 19.48 19.71 17.04
C SER A 93 20.51 19.70 15.90
N VAL A 94 20.57 20.80 15.15
CA VAL A 94 21.46 20.97 14.00
C VAL A 94 22.09 22.35 14.05
N THR A 95 23.40 22.45 13.85
CA THR A 95 24.06 23.75 13.68
C THR A 95 23.98 24.15 12.22
N VAL A 96 23.35 25.29 11.95
CA VAL A 96 23.20 25.90 10.62
C VAL A 96 24.09 27.10 10.51
N LYS A 97 24.80 27.25 9.40
CA LYS A 97 25.63 28.41 9.08
C LYS A 97 25.25 28.98 7.73
N ASN A 98 25.01 30.28 7.68
CA ASN A 98 24.92 31.03 6.43
C ASN A 98 26.39 31.29 5.94
N THR A 99 26.79 30.59 4.88
CA THR A 99 28.14 30.74 4.31
C THR A 99 28.24 31.77 3.20
N GLY A 100 27.09 32.28 2.76
CA GLY A 100 27.01 33.32 1.74
C GLY A 100 27.18 34.74 2.33
N ASN A 101 26.90 35.72 1.51
CA ASN A 101 27.10 37.15 1.80
C ASN A 101 25.80 37.96 1.93
N VAL A 102 24.66 37.29 1.99
CA VAL A 102 23.33 37.90 2.08
C VAL A 102 22.63 37.42 3.33
N ASP A 103 22.01 38.36 4.08
CA ASP A 103 21.13 38.02 5.21
C ASP A 103 19.86 37.37 4.67
N THR A 104 19.59 36.14 5.05
CA THR A 104 18.39 35.42 4.59
C THR A 104 18.02 34.29 5.55
N SER A 105 16.95 33.57 5.21
CA SER A 105 16.48 32.43 6.02
C SER A 105 16.69 31.13 5.28
N ASP A 106 16.84 30.09 6.06
CA ASP A 106 16.85 28.70 5.62
C ASP A 106 15.76 27.89 6.33
N VAL A 107 15.37 26.76 5.78
CA VAL A 107 14.48 25.78 6.39
C VAL A 107 15.23 24.48 6.56
N VAL A 108 15.45 24.09 7.81
CA VAL A 108 16.01 22.77 8.13
C VAL A 108 14.90 21.76 8.15
N GLU A 109 14.96 20.78 7.27
CA GLU A 109 13.98 19.70 7.18
C GLU A 109 14.54 18.41 7.78
N ILE A 110 13.75 17.73 8.60
CA ILE A 110 14.12 16.43 9.20
C ILE A 110 13.29 15.36 8.54
N TYR A 111 13.99 14.42 7.89
CA TYR A 111 13.41 13.24 7.28
C TYR A 111 13.73 12.00 8.11
N ALA A 112 12.82 11.03 8.08
CA ALA A 112 12.98 9.76 8.79
C ALA A 112 12.64 8.57 7.88
N SER A 113 13.35 7.47 8.12
CA SER A 113 13.01 6.14 7.62
C SER A 113 13.24 5.09 8.72
N ASN A 114 12.54 3.97 8.66
CA ASN A 114 12.82 2.78 9.44
C ASN A 114 13.29 1.66 8.50
N PRO A 115 14.60 1.56 8.21
CA PRO A 115 15.13 0.59 7.25
C PRO A 115 15.01 -0.87 7.71
N ASP A 116 14.73 -1.08 8.99
CA ASP A 116 14.58 -2.40 9.59
C ASP A 116 13.09 -2.76 9.81
N SER A 117 12.15 -2.01 9.21
CA SER A 117 10.72 -2.30 9.31
C SER A 117 10.39 -3.70 8.80
N SER A 118 9.55 -4.43 9.54
CA SER A 118 9.07 -5.74 9.11
C SER A 118 8.19 -5.66 7.85
N TYR A 119 7.64 -4.49 7.53
CA TYR A 119 6.91 -4.24 6.29
C TYR A 119 7.82 -3.93 5.08
N GLY A 120 9.15 -3.87 5.29
CA GLY A 120 10.12 -3.65 4.23
C GLY A 120 9.93 -2.31 3.51
N ASP A 121 10.01 -2.33 2.19
CA ASP A 121 9.91 -1.11 1.35
C ASP A 121 8.51 -0.53 1.26
N THR A 122 7.51 -1.16 1.88
CA THR A 122 6.13 -0.65 1.89
C THR A 122 5.93 0.51 2.87
N VAL A 123 6.85 0.72 3.81
CA VAL A 123 6.87 1.92 4.67
C VAL A 123 7.62 3.08 4.01
N PRO A 124 7.32 4.33 4.41
CA PRO A 124 8.00 5.49 3.85
C PRO A 124 9.53 5.42 3.97
N GLN A 125 10.23 5.61 2.86
CA GLN A 125 11.70 5.58 2.82
C GLN A 125 12.33 6.93 3.20
N LYS A 126 11.59 8.03 3.07
CA LYS A 126 12.05 9.40 3.36
C LYS A 126 10.86 10.32 3.72
N LYS A 127 10.26 10.10 4.90
CA LYS A 127 9.11 10.88 5.38
C LYS A 127 9.60 12.16 6.06
N LEU A 128 9.10 13.34 5.65
CA LEU A 128 9.31 14.59 6.39
C LEU A 128 8.58 14.50 7.74
N VAL A 129 9.33 14.61 8.83
CA VAL A 129 8.81 14.44 10.19
C VAL A 129 8.92 15.68 11.05
N GLY A 130 9.67 16.69 10.60
CA GLY A 130 9.79 17.97 11.29
C GLY A 130 10.57 18.98 10.45
N PHE A 131 10.39 20.26 10.73
CA PHE A 131 11.17 21.33 10.11
C PHE A 131 11.18 22.58 11.00
N GLU A 132 12.20 23.41 10.80
CA GLU A 132 12.28 24.70 11.47
C GLU A 132 12.93 25.74 10.54
N LYS A 133 12.39 26.95 10.54
CA LYS A 133 12.92 28.08 9.77
C LYS A 133 13.85 28.94 10.62
N VAL A 134 15.07 29.14 10.14
CA VAL A 134 16.07 29.98 10.82
C VAL A 134 16.48 31.15 9.94
N ALA A 135 16.51 32.37 10.52
CA ALA A 135 17.01 33.55 9.86
C ALA A 135 18.44 33.84 10.34
N LEU A 136 19.40 33.95 9.42
CA LEU A 136 20.82 34.17 9.71
C LEU A 136 21.38 35.31 8.88
N LYS A 137 22.18 36.13 9.52
CA LYS A 137 22.99 37.11 8.80
C LYS A 137 24.12 36.42 8.02
N ALA A 138 24.67 37.10 7.06
CA ALA A 138 25.84 36.66 6.34
C ALA A 138 26.97 36.24 7.29
N GLY A 139 27.47 35.02 7.19
CA GLY A 139 28.51 34.44 8.04
C GLY A 139 28.05 33.94 9.42
N GLU A 140 26.79 34.20 9.83
CA GLU A 140 26.27 33.81 11.13
C GLU A 140 25.96 32.30 11.19
N SER A 141 26.07 31.76 12.42
CA SER A 141 25.68 30.39 12.74
C SER A 141 24.71 30.38 13.91
N ALA A 142 23.74 29.46 13.89
CA ALA A 142 22.87 29.19 15.01
C ALA A 142 22.64 27.68 15.19
N ASN A 143 22.30 27.29 16.40
CA ASN A 143 21.78 25.97 16.66
C ASN A 143 20.26 26.00 16.47
N VAL A 144 19.73 25.06 15.75
CA VAL A 144 18.31 24.89 15.45
C VAL A 144 17.84 23.62 16.14
N ASP A 145 16.87 23.76 17.03
CA ASP A 145 16.27 22.65 17.76
C ASP A 145 14.88 22.36 17.14
N ILE A 146 14.65 21.10 16.80
CA ILE A 146 13.43 20.61 16.14
C ILE A 146 12.86 19.47 16.96
N HIS A 147 11.61 19.61 17.40
CA HIS A 147 10.88 18.54 18.06
C HIS A 147 10.08 17.76 17.03
N VAL A 148 10.23 16.45 17.03
CA VAL A 148 9.49 15.51 16.19
C VAL A 148 8.53 14.74 17.08
N ASP A 149 7.24 14.97 16.91
CA ASP A 149 6.21 14.19 17.59
C ASP A 149 6.24 12.72 17.12
N ALA A 150 6.03 11.79 18.04
CA ALA A 150 5.97 10.36 17.73
C ALA A 150 4.94 10.04 16.64
N SER A 151 3.81 10.74 16.61
CA SER A 151 2.78 10.58 15.57
C SER A 151 3.28 10.87 14.14
N ALA A 152 4.35 11.66 13.98
CA ALA A 152 4.97 11.85 12.68
C ALA A 152 5.70 10.60 12.15
N LEU A 153 6.00 9.64 13.02
CA LEU A 153 6.65 8.37 12.69
C LEU A 153 5.65 7.23 12.44
N GLU A 154 4.37 7.45 12.70
CA GLU A 154 3.34 6.41 12.55
C GLU A 154 3.28 5.86 11.13
N VAL A 155 3.10 4.54 11.07
CA VAL A 155 2.79 3.76 9.89
C VAL A 155 1.46 3.04 10.09
N TRP A 156 0.78 2.71 9.00
CA TRP A 156 -0.46 1.95 9.05
C TRP A 156 -0.13 0.46 9.26
N ASP A 157 -0.54 -0.11 10.39
CA ASP A 157 -0.51 -1.55 10.60
C ASP A 157 -1.76 -2.16 9.95
N VAL A 158 -1.59 -2.75 8.78
CA VAL A 158 -2.69 -3.30 7.98
C VAL A 158 -3.38 -4.47 8.68
N ASN A 159 -2.64 -5.21 9.49
CA ASN A 159 -3.17 -6.38 10.19
C ASN A 159 -3.93 -6.01 11.48
N ALA A 160 -3.56 -4.90 12.12
CA ALA A 160 -4.26 -4.37 13.28
C ALA A 160 -5.36 -3.36 12.89
N GLY A 161 -5.30 -2.76 11.69
CA GLY A 161 -6.21 -1.74 11.25
C GLY A 161 -6.05 -0.41 11.99
N GLU A 162 -4.83 -0.05 12.39
CA GLU A 162 -4.54 1.16 13.15
C GLU A 162 -3.18 1.77 12.79
N TYR A 163 -2.99 3.06 13.11
CA TYR A 163 -1.70 3.72 13.00
C TYR A 163 -0.86 3.45 14.26
N VAL A 164 0.39 3.03 14.06
CA VAL A 164 1.33 2.76 15.15
C VAL A 164 2.72 3.34 14.87
N VAL A 165 3.45 3.69 15.92
CA VAL A 165 4.90 3.93 15.83
C VAL A 165 5.58 2.57 15.97
N GLU A 166 6.28 2.14 14.94
CA GLU A 166 7.02 0.86 14.99
C GLU A 166 8.25 0.97 15.87
N ASP A 167 8.49 -0.02 16.76
CA ASP A 167 9.75 -0.11 17.52
C ASP A 167 10.91 -0.36 16.57
N GLY A 168 11.97 0.43 16.64
CA GLY A 168 13.07 0.22 15.73
C GLY A 168 14.19 1.24 15.82
N THR A 169 15.17 1.08 14.94
CA THR A 169 16.26 2.04 14.77
C THR A 169 16.03 2.89 13.55
N TYR A 170 15.49 4.07 13.76
CA TYR A 170 15.21 5.03 12.69
C TYR A 170 16.51 5.69 12.22
N GLN A 171 16.59 5.90 10.91
CA GLN A 171 17.58 6.74 10.28
C GLN A 171 16.98 8.12 10.06
N LEU A 172 17.52 9.13 10.75
CA LEU A 172 17.14 10.52 10.57
C LEU A 172 18.12 11.21 9.64
N TYR A 173 17.59 12.20 8.89
CA TYR A 173 18.37 13.06 8.03
C TYR A 173 17.98 14.52 8.27
N ALA A 174 18.97 15.42 8.33
CA ALA A 174 18.76 16.86 8.24
C ALA A 174 19.21 17.32 6.86
N ALA A 175 18.30 17.89 6.09
CA ALA A 175 18.51 18.24 4.69
C ALA A 175 17.72 19.49 4.29
N HIS A 176 17.99 20.02 3.09
CA HIS A 176 17.23 21.12 2.47
C HIS A 176 16.07 20.62 1.58
N SER A 177 16.02 19.31 1.34
CA SER A 177 15.01 18.68 0.50
C SER A 177 15.04 17.15 0.69
N SER A 178 14.13 16.44 0.07
CA SER A 178 14.10 14.98 0.07
C SER A 178 15.20 14.30 -0.76
N ASP A 179 16.12 15.04 -1.35
CA ASP A 179 17.39 14.50 -1.87
C ASP A 179 18.35 14.24 -0.70
N LEU A 180 18.28 13.04 -0.16
CA LEU A 180 19.07 12.62 1.01
C LEU A 180 20.47 12.16 0.65
N LYS A 181 20.86 12.20 -0.63
CA LYS A 181 22.20 11.91 -1.14
C LYS A 181 22.98 13.19 -1.49
N GLY A 182 22.31 14.35 -1.42
CA GLY A 182 22.88 15.64 -1.74
C GLY A 182 24.03 16.06 -0.80
N GLU A 183 24.76 17.10 -1.20
CA GLU A 183 25.73 17.76 -0.34
C GLU A 183 25.02 18.43 0.86
N ASN A 184 25.68 18.54 1.99
CA ASN A 184 25.13 19.09 3.24
C ASN A 184 24.00 18.29 3.91
N VAL A 185 23.80 17.03 3.55
CA VAL A 185 22.89 16.13 4.27
C VAL A 185 23.63 15.54 5.48
N LEU A 186 23.04 15.72 6.65
CA LEU A 186 23.52 15.05 7.87
C LEU A 186 22.60 13.87 8.19
N SER A 187 23.15 12.82 8.79
CA SER A 187 22.35 11.69 9.20
C SER A 187 22.69 11.19 10.60
N LYS A 188 21.70 10.64 11.28
CA LYS A 188 21.80 10.10 12.64
C LYS A 188 20.85 8.95 12.86
N LYS A 189 21.35 7.86 13.44
CA LYS A 189 20.49 6.76 13.92
C LYS A 189 19.97 7.07 15.31
N VAL A 190 18.68 6.77 15.54
CA VAL A 190 18.04 6.92 16.85
C VAL A 190 17.14 5.71 17.11
N LYS A 191 17.25 5.13 18.30
CA LYS A 191 16.34 4.06 18.76
C LYS A 191 15.04 4.69 19.24
N VAL A 192 13.94 4.30 18.64
CA VAL A 192 12.59 4.71 19.02
C VAL A 192 11.89 3.52 19.65
N SER A 193 11.20 3.74 20.76
CA SER A 193 10.33 2.75 21.38
C SER A 193 8.93 2.87 20.80
N GLY A 194 8.35 1.76 20.42
CA GLY A 194 7.04 1.69 19.80
C GLY A 194 6.43 0.30 19.91
N SER A 195 5.60 -0.06 18.97
CA SER A 195 4.93 -1.35 18.85
C SER A 195 5.63 -2.24 17.83
N THR A 196 5.54 -3.55 18.02
CA THR A 196 5.82 -4.50 16.94
C THR A 196 4.61 -4.51 16.01
N LEU A 197 4.81 -4.43 14.70
CA LEU A 197 3.73 -4.56 13.73
C LEU A 197 3.09 -5.95 13.82
N SER A 198 1.77 -5.98 13.69
CA SER A 198 0.96 -7.19 13.90
C SER A 198 1.20 -8.22 12.79
N ASN A 199 1.06 -9.48 13.13
CA ASN A 199 1.01 -10.54 12.13
C ASN A 199 -0.38 -10.65 11.53
N ALA A 200 -0.45 -11.05 10.26
CA ALA A 200 -1.70 -11.43 9.63
C ALA A 200 -2.32 -12.64 10.37
N ASP A 201 -3.63 -12.62 10.57
CA ASP A 201 -4.34 -13.75 11.17
C ASP A 201 -4.45 -14.89 10.14
N THR A 202 -3.55 -15.85 10.25
CA THR A 202 -3.51 -17.02 9.36
C THR A 202 -4.47 -18.13 9.75
N ALA A 203 -5.19 -17.99 10.87
CA ALA A 203 -6.25 -18.93 11.26
C ALA A 203 -7.51 -18.76 10.43
N GLU A 204 -7.73 -17.54 9.89
CA GLU A 204 -8.87 -17.16 9.08
C GLU A 204 -8.48 -17.00 7.60
N LYS A 205 -9.49 -16.99 6.73
CA LYS A 205 -9.29 -16.58 5.34
C LYS A 205 -8.95 -15.10 5.28
N LEU A 206 -7.84 -14.76 4.65
CA LEU A 206 -7.47 -13.37 4.37
C LEU A 206 -8.10 -12.93 3.06
N ASN A 207 -8.87 -11.87 3.11
CA ASN A 207 -9.36 -11.19 1.93
C ASN A 207 -8.22 -10.42 1.27
N VAL A 208 -7.83 -10.78 0.06
CA VAL A 208 -6.60 -10.27 -0.56
C VAL A 208 -6.68 -8.77 -0.84
N TRP A 209 -7.85 -8.22 -1.19
CA TRP A 209 -7.95 -6.80 -1.49
C TRP A 209 -7.82 -5.90 -0.25
N SER A 210 -8.40 -6.28 0.89
CA SER A 210 -8.35 -5.51 2.14
C SER A 210 -7.09 -5.78 2.97
N SER A 211 -6.53 -7.00 2.84
CA SER A 211 -5.32 -7.40 3.58
C SER A 211 -4.02 -7.10 2.84
N SER A 212 -4.09 -6.70 1.57
CA SER A 212 -2.92 -6.33 0.77
C SER A 212 -2.53 -4.88 1.02
N PHE A 213 -1.25 -4.63 1.23
CA PHE A 213 -0.73 -3.30 1.47
C PHE A 213 0.11 -2.76 0.30
N THR A 214 0.75 -3.63 -0.47
CA THR A 214 1.52 -3.24 -1.65
C THR A 214 1.12 -4.05 -2.86
N ALA A 215 1.07 -3.40 -4.01
CA ALA A 215 0.66 -4.01 -5.25
C ALA A 215 1.29 -3.30 -6.46
N SER A 216 1.38 -4.00 -7.57
CA SER A 216 1.76 -3.43 -8.86
C SER A 216 1.02 -4.10 -9.99
N ASP A 217 0.55 -3.29 -10.95
CA ASP A 217 -0.15 -3.75 -12.15
C ASP A 217 -1.39 -4.62 -11.89
N VAL A 218 -2.11 -4.32 -10.81
CA VAL A 218 -3.37 -4.96 -10.44
C VAL A 218 -4.49 -3.93 -10.33
N LYS A 219 -5.73 -4.40 -10.31
CA LYS A 219 -6.91 -3.59 -10.02
C LYS A 219 -7.89 -4.37 -9.17
N TYR A 220 -8.76 -3.66 -8.45
CA TYR A 220 -9.91 -4.24 -7.79
C TYR A 220 -11.00 -4.54 -8.82
N VAL A 221 -11.61 -5.69 -8.67
CA VAL A 221 -12.78 -6.08 -9.45
C VAL A 221 -13.85 -6.60 -8.50
N GLU A 222 -15.11 -6.45 -8.87
CA GLU A 222 -16.19 -6.96 -8.04
C GLU A 222 -16.07 -8.50 -7.90
N TYR A 223 -16.23 -8.97 -6.68
CA TYR A 223 -16.34 -10.38 -6.36
C TYR A 223 -17.82 -10.76 -6.30
N SER A 224 -18.24 -11.63 -7.19
CA SER A 224 -19.63 -11.88 -7.46
C SER A 224 -20.32 -12.90 -6.55
N LYS A 225 -19.71 -13.25 -5.41
CA LYS A 225 -20.27 -14.25 -4.51
C LYS A 225 -21.66 -13.86 -4.01
N GLY A 226 -22.66 -14.51 -4.60
CA GLY A 226 -24.04 -14.41 -4.20
C GLY A 226 -24.71 -13.06 -4.39
N ASN A 227 -24.01 -12.08 -4.90
CA ASN A 227 -24.43 -10.72 -5.28
C ASN A 227 -25.85 -10.34 -4.88
N THR A 228 -26.21 -10.60 -3.62
CA THR A 228 -27.45 -10.13 -3.03
C THR A 228 -27.17 -8.76 -2.42
N ALA A 229 -28.18 -7.89 -2.42
CA ALA A 229 -28.11 -6.63 -1.69
C ALA A 229 -27.72 -6.81 -0.21
N GLU A 230 -27.95 -7.98 0.35
CA GLU A 230 -27.55 -8.39 1.70
C GLU A 230 -26.04 -8.58 1.82
N ALA A 231 -25.37 -9.21 0.84
CA ALA A 231 -23.91 -9.34 0.83
C ALA A 231 -23.23 -7.97 0.64
N ALA A 232 -23.77 -7.12 -0.22
CA ALA A 232 -23.28 -5.76 -0.42
C ALA A 232 -23.53 -4.83 0.79
N ALA A 233 -24.52 -5.15 1.64
CA ALA A 233 -24.87 -4.34 2.81
C ALA A 233 -24.24 -4.86 4.12
N ALA A 234 -23.85 -6.13 4.18
CA ALA A 234 -23.42 -6.78 5.43
C ALA A 234 -21.92 -6.64 5.68
N ASP A 235 -21.09 -6.67 4.64
CA ASP A 235 -19.65 -6.52 4.80
C ASP A 235 -19.03 -6.05 3.47
N SER A 236 -18.55 -4.81 3.44
CA SER A 236 -17.92 -4.22 2.26
C SER A 236 -16.63 -4.94 1.88
N ASP A 237 -16.03 -5.68 2.80
CA ASP A 237 -14.72 -6.31 2.63
C ASP A 237 -14.78 -7.60 1.79
N GLU A 238 -15.96 -8.17 1.57
CA GLU A 238 -16.13 -9.41 0.82
C GLU A 238 -16.51 -9.23 -0.66
N ILE A 239 -16.69 -8.01 -1.14
CA ILE A 239 -17.21 -7.75 -2.49
C ILE A 239 -16.14 -7.59 -3.57
N PHE A 240 -14.87 -7.50 -3.22
CA PHE A 240 -13.80 -7.26 -4.17
C PHE A 240 -12.81 -8.42 -4.26
N ALA A 241 -12.24 -8.55 -5.46
CA ALA A 241 -11.08 -9.39 -5.74
C ALA A 241 -9.99 -8.55 -6.38
N VAL A 242 -8.76 -9.02 -6.31
CA VAL A 242 -7.61 -8.43 -7.00
C VAL A 242 -7.46 -9.11 -8.35
N MET A 243 -7.37 -8.35 -9.44
CA MET A 243 -7.14 -8.83 -10.80
C MET A 243 -5.85 -8.30 -11.38
N ALA A 244 -5.05 -9.18 -11.95
CA ALA A 244 -3.82 -8.82 -12.66
C ALA A 244 -4.09 -8.14 -14.00
N LYS A 245 -3.42 -7.02 -14.27
CA LYS A 245 -3.45 -6.31 -15.56
C LYS A 245 -2.50 -6.92 -16.59
N LYS A 246 -1.43 -7.54 -16.12
CA LYS A 246 -0.42 -8.20 -16.97
C LYS A 246 0.31 -9.33 -16.21
N SER A 247 1.11 -10.09 -16.93
CA SER A 247 2.07 -11.03 -16.33
C SER A 247 3.11 -10.29 -15.47
N GLY A 248 3.42 -10.82 -14.31
CA GLY A 248 4.33 -10.20 -13.34
C GLY A 248 3.67 -9.18 -12.41
N ALA A 249 2.37 -8.90 -12.59
CA ALA A 249 1.60 -8.17 -11.60
C ALA A 249 1.66 -8.88 -10.25
N TYR A 250 1.61 -8.11 -9.15
CA TYR A 250 1.63 -8.69 -7.82
C TYR A 250 0.81 -7.91 -6.81
N THR A 251 0.48 -8.58 -5.72
CA THR A 251 0.02 -8.00 -4.46
C THR A 251 0.69 -8.73 -3.31
N ALA A 252 0.76 -8.14 -2.12
CA ALA A 252 1.44 -8.74 -0.98
C ALA A 252 0.63 -8.64 0.31
N LEU A 253 0.68 -9.72 1.08
CA LEU A 253 0.22 -9.81 2.46
C LEU A 253 1.44 -9.62 3.37
N LEU A 254 1.33 -8.75 4.36
CA LEU A 254 2.44 -8.38 5.22
C LEU A 254 2.42 -9.17 6.54
N ASN A 255 3.62 -9.50 7.05
CA ASN A 255 3.82 -10.17 8.33
C ASN A 255 2.99 -11.47 8.48
N VAL A 256 3.04 -12.33 7.47
CA VAL A 256 2.39 -13.66 7.53
C VAL A 256 3.29 -14.60 8.31
N ASP A 257 2.80 -15.14 9.43
CA ASP A 257 3.49 -16.19 10.18
C ASP A 257 3.30 -17.54 9.47
N LEU A 258 4.38 -18.03 8.88
CA LEU A 258 4.41 -19.28 8.12
C LEU A 258 4.85 -20.48 8.98
N ASP A 259 5.06 -20.31 10.27
CA ASP A 259 5.38 -21.43 11.15
C ASP A 259 4.22 -22.43 11.19
N GLN A 260 4.56 -23.70 10.93
CA GLN A 260 3.59 -24.81 10.82
C GLN A 260 2.65 -24.75 9.60
N VAL A 261 2.63 -23.71 8.79
CA VAL A 261 1.86 -23.66 7.55
C VAL A 261 2.43 -24.66 6.54
N LYS A 262 1.56 -25.46 5.94
CA LYS A 262 1.93 -26.51 4.97
C LYS A 262 1.36 -26.27 3.59
N GLN A 263 0.23 -25.57 3.53
CA GLN A 263 -0.49 -25.36 2.29
C GLN A 263 -1.10 -23.96 2.27
N ALA A 264 -1.23 -23.40 1.07
CA ALA A 264 -2.05 -22.24 0.81
C ALA A 264 -3.20 -22.62 -0.12
N VAL A 265 -4.39 -22.13 0.19
CA VAL A 265 -5.62 -22.31 -0.58
C VAL A 265 -6.10 -20.94 -1.03
N LEU A 266 -6.28 -20.76 -2.33
CA LEU A 266 -6.69 -19.49 -2.93
C LEU A 266 -8.05 -19.64 -3.58
N ASN A 267 -8.89 -18.62 -3.44
CA ASN A 267 -10.13 -18.48 -4.20
C ASN A 267 -9.84 -17.64 -5.44
N VAL A 268 -9.88 -18.26 -6.61
CA VAL A 268 -9.37 -17.71 -7.87
C VAL A 268 -10.38 -17.78 -9.00
N ALA A 269 -10.25 -16.86 -9.96
CA ALA A 269 -11.03 -16.86 -11.18
C ALA A 269 -10.22 -16.35 -12.37
N SER A 270 -10.57 -16.76 -13.58
CA SER A 270 -10.05 -16.17 -14.81
C SER A 270 -10.85 -16.60 -16.03
N THR A 271 -10.84 -15.77 -17.06
CA THR A 271 -11.34 -16.15 -18.41
C THR A 271 -10.29 -16.90 -19.23
N GLU A 272 -9.04 -16.89 -18.81
CA GLU A 272 -7.92 -17.50 -19.55
C GLU A 272 -7.81 -19.01 -19.27
N ALA A 273 -7.46 -19.77 -20.31
CA ALA A 273 -7.37 -21.23 -20.23
C ALA A 273 -6.19 -21.75 -19.37
N GLN A 274 -5.20 -20.92 -19.13
CA GLN A 274 -4.03 -21.25 -18.33
C GLN A 274 -3.65 -20.06 -17.46
N ASN A 275 -3.65 -20.26 -16.15
CA ASN A 275 -3.33 -19.26 -15.17
C ASN A 275 -2.37 -19.81 -14.13
N GLY A 276 -1.66 -18.91 -13.47
CA GLY A 276 -0.80 -19.25 -12.35
C GLY A 276 -0.60 -18.05 -11.42
N ILE A 277 -0.50 -18.36 -10.12
CA ILE A 277 -0.09 -17.42 -9.10
C ILE A 277 1.06 -18.07 -8.33
N GLU A 278 2.18 -17.38 -8.24
CA GLU A 278 3.33 -17.78 -7.44
C GLU A 278 3.29 -17.09 -6.09
N LEU A 279 3.56 -17.85 -5.01
CA LEU A 279 3.73 -17.30 -3.67
C LEU A 279 5.23 -17.17 -3.41
N ARG A 280 5.67 -15.93 -3.12
CA ARG A 280 7.09 -15.59 -2.95
C ARG A 280 7.31 -14.82 -1.65
N LEU A 281 8.49 -14.92 -1.05
CA LEU A 281 8.84 -14.29 0.21
C LEU A 281 9.53 -12.95 -0.03
N ASP A 282 9.09 -11.93 0.70
CA ASP A 282 9.72 -10.63 0.96
C ASP A 282 9.93 -9.72 -0.27
N ALA A 283 9.75 -10.25 -1.47
CA ALA A 283 9.80 -9.49 -2.72
C ALA A 283 9.08 -10.24 -3.86
N PRO A 284 8.63 -9.55 -4.92
CA PRO A 284 7.96 -10.20 -6.05
C PRO A 284 8.89 -11.13 -6.84
N ASP A 285 10.20 -10.95 -6.78
CA ASP A 285 11.24 -11.84 -7.31
C ASP A 285 11.92 -12.69 -6.22
N GLY A 286 11.41 -12.63 -4.98
CA GLY A 286 11.94 -13.35 -3.84
C GLY A 286 11.78 -14.86 -3.94
N LYS A 287 12.11 -15.56 -2.86
CA LYS A 287 12.08 -17.03 -2.82
C LYS A 287 10.70 -17.57 -3.10
N LEU A 288 10.58 -18.41 -4.13
CA LEU A 288 9.35 -19.15 -4.43
C LEU A 288 9.08 -20.20 -3.34
N ILE A 289 7.89 -20.19 -2.75
CA ILE A 289 7.45 -21.13 -1.72
C ILE A 289 6.28 -22.01 -2.16
N GLY A 290 5.52 -21.58 -3.16
CA GLY A 290 4.40 -22.32 -3.71
C GLY A 290 3.93 -21.73 -5.04
N SER A 291 3.16 -22.51 -5.81
CA SER A 291 2.56 -22.03 -7.06
C SER A 291 1.24 -22.75 -7.30
N VAL A 292 0.17 -22.00 -7.48
CA VAL A 292 -1.10 -22.54 -7.96
C VAL A 292 -1.20 -22.39 -9.47
N ASN A 293 -1.80 -23.39 -10.11
CA ASN A 293 -2.13 -23.34 -11.53
C ASN A 293 -3.60 -23.75 -11.69
N TYR A 294 -4.34 -23.01 -12.50
CA TYR A 294 -5.76 -23.26 -12.72
C TYR A 294 -6.17 -22.88 -14.15
N GLY A 295 -7.31 -23.40 -14.58
CA GLY A 295 -7.90 -23.11 -15.90
C GLY A 295 -8.82 -21.90 -15.88
N ALA A 296 -9.50 -21.67 -17.01
CA ALA A 296 -10.64 -20.75 -17.05
C ALA A 296 -11.74 -21.24 -16.09
N THR A 297 -12.37 -20.30 -15.42
CA THR A 297 -13.53 -20.59 -14.58
C THR A 297 -14.82 -20.32 -15.33
N GLU A 298 -15.88 -21.08 -15.00
CA GLU A 298 -17.16 -20.94 -15.67
C GLU A 298 -17.89 -19.68 -15.20
N ALA A 299 -18.67 -19.09 -16.09
CA ALA A 299 -19.55 -17.98 -15.73
C ALA A 299 -20.73 -18.50 -14.90
N VAL A 300 -21.08 -17.76 -13.85
CA VAL A 300 -22.23 -18.02 -12.99
C VAL A 300 -23.30 -16.97 -13.26
N THR A 301 -24.54 -17.43 -13.44
CA THR A 301 -25.68 -16.54 -13.62
C THR A 301 -26.48 -16.46 -12.32
N SER A 302 -26.59 -15.25 -11.78
CA SER A 302 -27.36 -14.96 -10.57
C SER A 302 -28.53 -14.02 -10.86
N ALA A 303 -29.61 -14.18 -10.11
CA ALA A 303 -30.73 -13.25 -10.14
C ALA A 303 -30.64 -12.31 -8.94
N ARG A 304 -30.66 -11.00 -9.18
CA ARG A 304 -30.71 -9.98 -8.13
C ARG A 304 -32.16 -9.50 -7.95
N THR A 305 -32.55 -9.28 -6.72
CA THR A 305 -33.81 -8.57 -6.40
C THR A 305 -33.52 -7.11 -6.15
N SER A 306 -34.45 -6.20 -6.53
CA SER A 306 -34.28 -4.76 -6.28
C SER A 306 -34.46 -4.48 -4.79
N GLU A 307 -33.33 -4.41 -4.06
CA GLU A 307 -33.26 -3.95 -2.67
C GLU A 307 -32.07 -3.01 -2.52
N ASN A 308 -32.23 -1.98 -1.69
CA ASN A 308 -31.18 -1.01 -1.35
C ASN A 308 -30.54 -0.26 -2.53
N GLY A 309 -31.29 -0.01 -3.61
CA GLY A 309 -30.81 0.76 -4.77
C GLY A 309 -30.05 -0.06 -5.81
N VAL A 310 -30.01 -1.37 -5.68
CA VAL A 310 -29.49 -2.28 -6.70
C VAL A 310 -30.65 -2.73 -7.60
N ASP A 311 -30.49 -2.59 -8.91
CA ASP A 311 -31.51 -2.98 -9.87
C ASP A 311 -31.78 -4.48 -9.86
N ALA A 312 -33.06 -4.84 -9.94
CA ALA A 312 -33.45 -6.22 -10.18
C ALA A 312 -33.03 -6.68 -11.57
N GLY A 313 -32.44 -7.86 -11.66
CA GLY A 313 -32.00 -8.39 -12.96
C GLY A 313 -31.34 -9.75 -12.87
N THR A 314 -30.96 -10.26 -14.03
CA THR A 314 -30.15 -11.47 -14.15
C THR A 314 -28.74 -11.04 -14.62
N TYR A 315 -27.74 -11.33 -13.82
CA TYR A 315 -26.36 -10.97 -14.07
C TYR A 315 -25.54 -12.23 -14.31
N THR A 316 -24.63 -12.15 -15.29
CA THR A 316 -23.69 -13.23 -15.55
C THR A 316 -22.31 -12.75 -15.15
N GLU A 317 -21.72 -13.45 -14.22
CA GLU A 317 -20.46 -13.09 -13.57
C GLU A 317 -19.47 -14.23 -13.71
N LEU A 318 -18.18 -13.92 -13.51
CA LEU A 318 -17.14 -14.94 -13.53
C LEU A 318 -17.21 -15.74 -12.22
N GLY A 319 -17.38 -17.05 -12.31
CA GLY A 319 -17.35 -17.94 -11.15
C GLY A 319 -15.94 -18.08 -10.59
N TYR A 320 -15.84 -18.27 -9.28
CA TYR A 320 -14.57 -18.52 -8.59
C TYR A 320 -14.44 -20.01 -8.27
N THR A 321 -13.20 -20.47 -8.16
CA THR A 321 -12.85 -21.84 -7.78
C THR A 321 -11.68 -21.85 -6.82
N THR A 322 -11.56 -22.92 -6.06
CA THR A 322 -10.44 -23.11 -5.13
C THR A 322 -9.23 -23.70 -5.86
N ALA A 323 -8.06 -23.13 -5.64
CA ALA A 323 -6.79 -23.66 -6.09
C ALA A 323 -5.81 -23.72 -4.91
N SER A 324 -5.12 -24.82 -4.73
CA SER A 324 -4.22 -25.01 -3.59
C SER A 324 -2.80 -25.39 -4.02
N THR A 325 -1.85 -25.10 -3.15
CA THR A 325 -0.44 -25.50 -3.31
C THR A 325 0.20 -25.80 -1.97
N ASP A 326 1.00 -26.86 -1.92
CA ASP A 326 1.86 -27.10 -0.77
C ASP A 326 2.94 -26.02 -0.71
N LEU A 327 3.21 -25.52 0.51
CA LEU A 327 4.27 -24.58 0.77
C LEU A 327 5.55 -25.29 1.19
N SER A 328 6.67 -24.91 0.61
CA SER A 328 7.96 -25.53 0.88
C SER A 328 9.02 -24.51 1.25
N GLY A 329 9.76 -24.83 2.32
CA GLY A 329 10.92 -24.05 2.74
C GLY A 329 10.58 -22.65 3.27
N ALA A 330 9.37 -22.46 3.79
CA ALA A 330 8.92 -21.25 4.46
C ALA A 330 8.75 -21.53 5.96
N SER A 331 9.21 -20.63 6.79
CA SER A 331 9.01 -20.61 8.25
C SER A 331 9.34 -19.23 8.79
N GLY A 332 8.74 -18.83 9.90
CA GLY A 332 8.86 -17.50 10.45
C GLY A 332 7.91 -16.50 9.78
N VAL A 333 8.02 -15.25 10.20
CA VAL A 333 7.18 -14.15 9.70
C VAL A 333 7.81 -13.56 8.45
N HIS A 334 7.01 -13.49 7.38
CA HIS A 334 7.43 -12.98 6.07
C HIS A 334 6.33 -12.16 5.40
N ASN A 335 6.70 -11.28 4.50
CA ASN A 335 5.78 -10.70 3.55
C ASN A 335 5.57 -11.69 2.39
N VAL A 336 4.32 -12.09 2.14
CA VAL A 336 3.98 -13.08 1.11
C VAL A 336 3.44 -12.37 -0.12
N TYR A 337 4.19 -12.43 -1.21
CA TYR A 337 3.84 -11.87 -2.51
C TYR A 337 3.09 -12.89 -3.34
N LEU A 338 1.91 -12.50 -3.83
CA LEU A 338 1.13 -13.23 -4.83
C LEU A 338 1.48 -12.66 -6.19
N VAL A 339 2.30 -13.36 -6.97
CA VAL A 339 2.79 -12.90 -8.27
C VAL A 339 2.03 -13.61 -9.37
N PHE A 340 1.29 -12.85 -10.17
CA PHE A 340 0.44 -13.38 -11.25
C PHE A 340 1.24 -13.68 -12.50
N LYS A 341 1.04 -14.84 -13.06
CA LYS A 341 1.73 -15.27 -14.30
C LYS A 341 1.01 -14.79 -15.56
N ASN A 342 -0.24 -14.40 -15.46
CA ASN A 342 -1.10 -14.02 -16.59
C ASN A 342 -1.94 -12.79 -16.23
N ALA A 343 -2.25 -11.99 -17.25
CA ALA A 343 -3.31 -11.00 -17.14
C ALA A 343 -4.66 -11.68 -16.88
N ASN A 344 -5.63 -10.92 -16.36
CA ASN A 344 -6.99 -11.33 -16.06
C ASN A 344 -7.12 -12.44 -14.99
N ALA A 345 -6.02 -12.89 -14.41
CA ALA A 345 -6.05 -13.77 -13.25
C ALA A 345 -6.56 -13.00 -12.03
N ARG A 346 -7.52 -13.58 -11.32
CA ARG A 346 -8.17 -12.96 -10.14
C ARG A 346 -7.91 -13.80 -8.91
N VAL A 347 -7.78 -13.13 -7.76
CA VAL A 347 -7.76 -13.75 -6.43
C VAL A 347 -8.65 -12.93 -5.49
N GLU A 348 -9.59 -13.58 -4.85
CA GLU A 348 -10.45 -12.94 -3.82
C GLU A 348 -9.82 -13.10 -2.45
N GLY A 349 -9.43 -14.32 -2.08
CA GLY A 349 -8.92 -14.62 -0.75
C GLY A 349 -7.88 -15.73 -0.77
N ILE A 350 -7.16 -15.83 0.33
CA ILE A 350 -6.19 -16.88 0.61
C ILE A 350 -6.34 -17.36 2.04
N GLN A 351 -6.26 -18.66 2.23
CA GLN A 351 -6.18 -19.29 3.54
C GLN A 351 -4.89 -20.10 3.66
N PHE A 352 -4.18 -19.88 4.75
CA PHE A 352 -2.99 -20.65 5.11
C PHE A 352 -3.39 -21.83 6.00
N VAL A 353 -3.01 -23.02 5.60
CA VAL A 353 -3.45 -24.27 6.25
C VAL A 353 -2.26 -24.90 6.97
N THR A 354 -2.43 -25.15 8.26
CA THR A 354 -1.49 -25.92 9.08
C THR A 354 -1.71 -27.42 8.90
N SER A 355 -0.73 -28.24 9.28
CA SER A 355 -0.80 -29.70 9.11
C SER A 355 -2.03 -30.31 9.81
N GLY A 356 -2.82 -31.08 9.04
CA GLY A 356 -3.97 -31.84 9.57
C GLY A 356 -5.34 -31.42 9.08
N VAL A 357 -5.45 -30.32 8.34
CA VAL A 357 -6.68 -29.92 7.68
C VAL A 357 -6.67 -30.46 6.26
N THR A 358 -7.61 -31.36 5.95
CA THR A 358 -7.85 -31.82 4.56
C THR A 358 -9.00 -31.01 4.03
N ILE A 359 -8.75 -30.23 2.98
CA ILE A 359 -9.82 -29.55 2.26
C ILE A 359 -10.51 -30.60 1.39
N PRO A 360 -11.81 -30.85 1.58
CA PRO A 360 -12.52 -31.85 0.78
C PRO A 360 -12.53 -31.43 -0.70
N ASP A 361 -12.23 -32.40 -1.59
CA ASP A 361 -12.42 -32.23 -3.02
C ASP A 361 -13.90 -31.85 -3.32
N GLY A 362 -14.12 -30.73 -3.98
CA GLY A 362 -15.44 -30.30 -4.47
C GLY A 362 -16.19 -29.29 -3.61
N LEU A 363 -15.60 -28.79 -2.52
CA LEU A 363 -16.14 -27.66 -1.76
C LEU A 363 -15.62 -26.29 -2.27
N ALA A 364 -15.31 -26.21 -3.54
CA ALA A 364 -15.06 -24.94 -4.20
C ALA A 364 -16.30 -24.07 -4.08
N ASN A 365 -16.21 -22.94 -3.41
CA ASN A 365 -17.18 -21.85 -3.35
C ASN A 365 -18.20 -21.81 -2.18
N GLU A 366 -18.10 -22.61 -1.15
CA GLU A 366 -18.94 -22.38 0.03
C GLU A 366 -18.04 -22.05 1.24
N ALA A 367 -17.83 -20.76 1.46
CA ALA A 367 -17.46 -20.29 2.79
C ALA A 367 -18.67 -20.49 3.73
N ASP A 368 -18.42 -20.77 5.00
CA ASP A 368 -19.47 -20.75 6.01
C ASP A 368 -20.04 -19.32 6.19
N GLU A 369 -20.99 -19.16 7.10
CA GLU A 369 -21.61 -17.87 7.41
C GLU A 369 -20.63 -16.81 7.97
N ASN A 370 -19.40 -17.21 8.30
CA ASN A 370 -18.33 -16.34 8.78
C ASN A 370 -17.22 -16.12 7.73
N GLY A 371 -17.40 -16.61 6.50
CA GLY A 371 -16.41 -16.45 5.43
C GLY A 371 -15.30 -17.48 5.41
N ASN A 372 -15.32 -18.49 6.30
CA ASN A 372 -14.32 -19.57 6.31
C ASN A 372 -14.63 -20.62 5.25
N TRP A 373 -13.62 -21.12 4.59
CA TRP A 373 -13.76 -22.21 3.62
C TRP A 373 -13.80 -23.56 4.36
N ASN A 374 -14.88 -24.28 4.16
CA ASN A 374 -15.05 -25.65 4.70
C ASN A 374 -14.33 -26.68 3.83
#